data_940265dee8c6119fd6d00cd3f4fa630d
#
_entry.id   940265dee8c6119fd6d00cd3f4fa630d
#
_cell.length_a   1.000
_cell.length_b   1.000
_cell.length_c   1.000
_cell.angle_alpha   90.00
_cell.angle_beta   90.00
_cell.angle_gamma   90.00
#
_symmetry.space_group_name_H-M   'P 1'
#
loop_
_entity.id
_entity.type
_entity.pdbx_description
1 polymer ?
#
loop_
_entity_poly.entity_id
_entity_poly.type
_entity_poly.pdbx_seq_one_letter_code
_entity_poly.pdbx_strand_id
1 'polypeptide(L)'
;MAKILIVDDEEKIRAVIREYAQFNKYETEEAADGMEAVNKCLKEDFDLVIMDIMMPRLDGYTACKEIRKEKDIPVIMLSARGEEYDKLFGFELGIDDYVTKPFSPKELMARCAAVLARKKSGAEPKQPSELVCGGLVVNTKSRTVTVDGVKAELTLKEYELLTYLMQNRSIALSRDRLLQDIWGYDFFGDDRTIDTHIKNLRSQLGSCRDKISTVRGIGYKFED
;
A
#
# COMPACT_ATOMS: atom_id res chain seq x y z
N MET A 1 17.90 13.41 13.61
CA MET A 1 17.09 13.69 12.41
C MET A 1 16.83 12.36 11.76
N ALA A 2 15.73 12.19 11.01
CA ALA A 2 15.55 10.95 10.26
C ALA A 2 16.41 11.00 8.99
N LYS A 3 17.04 9.86 8.66
CA LYS A 3 17.93 9.69 7.50
C LYS A 3 17.21 8.90 6.40
N ILE A 4 17.09 9.49 5.21
CA ILE A 4 16.37 8.93 4.06
C ILE A 4 17.36 8.59 2.96
N LEU A 5 17.28 7.38 2.41
CA LEU A 5 17.96 7.01 1.18
C LEU A 5 17.03 7.23 0.00
N ILE A 6 17.50 7.98 -1.01
CA ILE A 6 16.78 8.29 -2.24
C ILE A 6 17.43 7.50 -3.37
N VAL A 7 16.64 6.61 -3.99
CA VAL A 7 17.13 5.68 -5.02
C VAL A 7 16.33 5.87 -6.30
N ASP A 8 16.97 6.36 -7.33
CA ASP A 8 16.39 6.59 -8.65
C ASP A 8 17.55 6.73 -9.65
N ASP A 9 17.44 6.24 -10.86
CA ASP A 9 18.52 6.37 -11.86
C ASP A 9 18.58 7.79 -12.46
N GLU A 10 17.47 8.54 -12.39
CA GLU A 10 17.40 9.92 -12.85
C GLU A 10 17.91 10.91 -11.78
N GLU A 11 19.10 11.50 -12.03
CA GLU A 11 19.68 12.50 -11.11
C GLU A 11 18.76 13.68 -10.81
N LYS A 12 17.95 14.12 -11.80
CA LYS A 12 17.00 15.22 -11.63
C LYS A 12 15.91 14.89 -10.62
N ILE A 13 15.41 13.66 -10.63
CA ILE A 13 14.41 13.17 -9.67
C ILE A 13 15.00 13.12 -8.27
N ARG A 14 16.19 12.54 -8.12
CA ARG A 14 16.89 12.51 -6.84
C ARG A 14 17.13 13.91 -6.28
N ALA A 15 17.56 14.86 -7.14
CA ALA A 15 17.81 16.24 -6.73
C ALA A 15 16.55 16.92 -6.18
N VAL A 16 15.41 16.77 -6.87
CA VAL A 16 14.12 17.32 -6.43
C VAL A 16 13.69 16.72 -5.11
N ILE A 17 13.75 15.39 -4.96
CA ILE A 17 13.38 14.72 -3.71
C ILE A 17 14.29 15.17 -2.57
N ARG A 18 15.61 15.24 -2.80
CA ARG A 18 16.59 15.70 -1.83
C ARG A 18 16.28 17.11 -1.32
N GLU A 19 16.02 18.06 -2.23
CA GLU A 19 15.73 19.45 -1.87
C GLU A 19 14.51 19.52 -0.94
N TYR A 20 13.42 18.82 -1.26
CA TYR A 20 12.23 18.80 -0.44
C TYR A 20 12.43 18.05 0.89
N ALA A 21 13.21 16.98 0.90
CA ALA A 21 13.54 16.24 2.12
C ALA A 21 14.38 17.09 3.08
N GLN A 22 15.39 17.80 2.57
CA GLN A 22 16.21 18.71 3.36
C GLN A 22 15.40 19.90 3.90
N PHE A 23 14.49 20.46 3.11
CA PHE A 23 13.56 21.50 3.58
C PHE A 23 12.70 20.99 4.76
N ASN A 24 12.31 19.70 4.75
CA ASN A 24 11.61 19.04 5.86
C ASN A 24 12.54 18.53 6.97
N LYS A 25 13.81 18.97 6.97
CA LYS A 25 14.83 18.63 7.99
C LYS A 25 15.15 17.13 8.08
N TYR A 26 15.11 16.42 6.97
CA TYR A 26 15.63 15.07 6.85
C TYR A 26 17.09 15.09 6.38
N GLU A 27 17.91 14.16 6.90
CA GLU A 27 19.20 13.84 6.30
C GLU A 27 18.97 12.95 5.08
N THR A 28 19.76 13.14 4.03
CA THR A 28 19.56 12.42 2.77
C THR A 28 20.86 11.86 2.24
N GLU A 29 20.80 10.63 1.74
CA GLU A 29 21.76 10.04 0.84
C GLU A 29 21.08 9.60 -0.45
N GLU A 30 21.89 9.42 -1.50
CA GLU A 30 21.41 9.04 -2.83
C GLU A 30 22.07 7.74 -3.29
N ALA A 31 21.34 6.99 -4.11
CA ALA A 31 21.85 5.88 -4.89
C ALA A 31 21.28 5.96 -6.30
N ALA A 32 22.09 5.60 -7.30
CA ALA A 32 21.71 5.68 -8.71
C ALA A 32 21.11 4.36 -9.25
N ASP A 33 21.08 3.31 -8.44
CA ASP A 33 20.50 2.00 -8.77
C ASP A 33 20.31 1.13 -7.53
N GLY A 34 19.64 -0.01 -7.73
CA GLY A 34 19.32 -0.94 -6.65
C GLY A 34 20.55 -1.58 -6.00
N MET A 35 21.62 -1.82 -6.76
CA MET A 35 22.86 -2.43 -6.23
C MET A 35 23.56 -1.46 -5.26
N GLU A 36 23.65 -0.19 -5.63
CA GLU A 36 24.19 0.85 -4.75
C GLU A 36 23.34 1.02 -3.50
N ALA A 37 22.00 0.99 -3.66
CA ALA A 37 21.05 1.07 -2.55
C ALA A 37 21.25 -0.08 -1.55
N VAL A 38 21.34 -1.33 -2.01
CA VAL A 38 21.61 -2.50 -1.15
C VAL A 38 22.93 -2.32 -0.40
N ASN A 39 24.00 -1.96 -1.11
CA ASN A 39 25.31 -1.77 -0.51
C ASN A 39 25.33 -0.68 0.57
N LYS A 40 24.60 0.43 0.38
CA LYS A 40 24.47 1.50 1.37
C LYS A 40 23.65 1.03 2.57
N CYS A 41 22.49 0.41 2.34
CA CYS A 41 21.65 -0.10 3.41
C CYS A 41 22.34 -1.16 4.28
N LEU A 42 23.24 -1.96 3.73
CA LEU A 42 24.02 -2.93 4.52
C LEU A 42 25.09 -2.28 5.40
N LYS A 43 25.63 -1.14 4.96
CA LYS A 43 26.72 -0.45 5.67
C LYS A 43 26.23 0.57 6.69
N GLU A 44 25.10 1.17 6.44
CA GLU A 44 24.56 2.28 7.21
C GLU A 44 23.09 2.08 7.54
N ASP A 45 22.62 2.79 8.55
CA ASP A 45 21.23 2.73 8.96
C ASP A 45 20.44 3.89 8.35
N PHE A 46 19.33 3.56 7.73
CA PHE A 46 18.35 4.50 7.20
C PHE A 46 17.01 4.33 7.92
N ASP A 47 16.31 5.43 8.11
CA ASP A 47 14.96 5.44 8.69
C ASP A 47 13.88 5.15 7.65
N LEU A 48 14.17 5.45 6.37
CA LEU A 48 13.26 5.27 5.24
C LEU A 48 14.08 5.16 3.94
N VAL A 49 13.60 4.35 3.01
CA VAL A 49 14.09 4.30 1.62
C VAL A 49 12.97 4.77 0.69
N ILE A 50 13.26 5.71 -0.20
CA ILE A 50 12.44 6.05 -1.36
C ILE A 50 13.11 5.39 -2.56
N MET A 51 12.42 4.47 -3.23
CA MET A 51 13.01 3.57 -4.22
C MET A 51 12.24 3.59 -5.52
N ASP A 52 12.89 3.94 -6.63
CA ASP A 52 12.30 3.71 -7.94
C ASP A 52 12.24 2.21 -8.25
N ILE A 53 11.20 1.80 -8.95
CA ILE A 53 11.02 0.40 -9.38
C ILE A 53 11.91 0.11 -10.58
N MET A 54 11.86 0.95 -11.60
CA MET A 54 12.47 0.73 -12.89
C MET A 54 13.86 1.34 -12.97
N MET A 55 14.86 0.59 -12.54
CA MET A 55 16.27 1.04 -12.57
C MET A 55 17.16 0.03 -13.29
N PRO A 56 18.25 0.50 -13.91
CA PRO A 56 19.24 -0.38 -14.52
C PRO A 56 19.98 -1.20 -13.45
N ARG A 57 20.62 -2.29 -13.89
CA ARG A 57 21.43 -3.22 -13.08
C ARG A 57 20.60 -4.05 -12.09
N LEU A 58 19.97 -3.43 -11.11
CA LEU A 58 19.10 -4.09 -10.13
C LEU A 58 17.85 -3.25 -9.95
N ASP A 59 16.69 -3.82 -10.26
CA ASP A 59 15.41 -3.18 -10.08
C ASP A 59 15.04 -2.97 -8.61
N GLY A 60 14.11 -2.05 -8.34
CA GLY A 60 13.74 -1.65 -6.99
C GLY A 60 13.13 -2.79 -6.15
N TYR A 61 12.37 -3.70 -6.76
CA TYR A 61 11.80 -4.84 -6.03
C TYR A 61 12.85 -5.83 -5.57
N THR A 62 13.76 -6.18 -6.48
CA THR A 62 14.88 -7.07 -6.16
C THR A 62 15.79 -6.43 -5.10
N ALA A 63 16.07 -5.13 -5.22
CA ALA A 63 16.83 -4.39 -4.22
C ALA A 63 16.15 -4.40 -2.84
N CYS A 64 14.83 -4.13 -2.80
CA CYS A 64 14.05 -4.18 -1.56
C CYS A 64 14.10 -5.56 -0.92
N LYS A 65 13.95 -6.63 -1.71
CA LYS A 65 14.03 -8.01 -1.24
C LYS A 65 15.40 -8.34 -0.62
N GLU A 66 16.48 -7.88 -1.24
CA GLU A 66 17.84 -8.09 -0.70
C GLU A 66 18.06 -7.28 0.60
N ILE A 67 17.61 -6.03 0.66
CA ILE A 67 17.67 -5.21 1.88
C ILE A 67 16.92 -5.87 3.04
N ARG A 68 15.72 -6.38 2.78
CA ARG A 68 14.87 -6.98 3.81
C ARG A 68 15.36 -8.31 4.37
N LYS A 69 16.32 -8.96 3.73
CA LYS A 69 16.98 -10.14 4.32
C LYS A 69 17.77 -9.79 5.59
N GLU A 70 18.31 -8.57 5.66
CA GLU A 70 19.25 -8.15 6.70
C GLU A 70 18.69 -7.01 7.57
N LYS A 71 17.81 -6.16 7.02
CA LYS A 71 17.31 -4.96 7.69
C LYS A 71 15.82 -4.73 7.41
N ASP A 72 15.09 -4.39 8.46
CA ASP A 72 13.70 -3.95 8.37
C ASP A 72 13.64 -2.42 8.28
N ILE A 73 13.85 -1.91 7.06
CA ILE A 73 13.78 -0.48 6.75
C ILE A 73 12.50 -0.21 5.99
N PRO A 74 11.67 0.76 6.40
CA PRO A 74 10.48 1.15 5.64
C PRO A 74 10.85 1.59 4.21
N VAL A 75 10.02 1.22 3.24
CA VAL A 75 10.22 1.53 1.82
C VAL A 75 8.97 2.16 1.22
N ILE A 76 9.15 3.31 0.57
CA ILE A 76 8.17 3.90 -0.34
C ILE A 76 8.65 3.66 -1.77
N MET A 77 7.85 2.94 -2.57
CA MET A 77 8.17 2.71 -3.97
C MET A 77 7.66 3.85 -4.86
N LEU A 78 8.49 4.26 -5.82
CA LEU A 78 8.08 5.13 -6.91
C LEU A 78 7.81 4.27 -8.15
N SER A 79 6.58 4.31 -8.67
CA SER A 79 6.16 3.50 -9.82
C SER A 79 5.80 4.37 -11.02
N ALA A 80 6.02 3.87 -12.24
CA ALA A 80 5.49 4.51 -13.43
C ALA A 80 3.96 4.33 -13.52
N ARG A 81 3.30 5.26 -14.21
CA ARG A 81 1.84 5.24 -14.40
C ARG A 81 1.46 4.02 -15.28
N GLY A 82 0.60 3.15 -14.77
CA GLY A 82 0.05 2.01 -15.53
C GLY A 82 0.56 0.62 -15.14
N GLU A 83 1.47 0.51 -14.19
CA GLU A 83 2.02 -0.77 -13.74
C GLU A 83 1.20 -1.33 -12.55
N GLU A 84 -0.03 -1.78 -12.83
CA GLU A 84 -0.87 -2.44 -11.79
C GLU A 84 -0.27 -3.76 -11.26
N TYR A 85 0.54 -4.43 -12.07
CA TYR A 85 1.25 -5.66 -11.65
C TYR A 85 2.27 -5.41 -10.55
N ASP A 86 2.85 -4.21 -10.50
CA ASP A 86 3.89 -3.87 -9.53
C ASP A 86 3.36 -3.76 -8.11
N LYS A 87 2.12 -3.32 -7.93
CA LYS A 87 1.48 -3.26 -6.61
C LYS A 87 1.26 -4.64 -5.99
N LEU A 88 1.05 -5.68 -6.80
CA LEU A 88 0.86 -7.05 -6.35
C LEU A 88 2.14 -7.66 -5.80
N PHE A 89 3.25 -7.50 -6.52
CA PHE A 89 4.57 -7.97 -6.07
C PHE A 89 5.06 -7.23 -4.83
N GLY A 90 4.79 -5.94 -4.73
CA GLY A 90 5.25 -5.14 -3.61
C GLY A 90 4.56 -5.45 -2.28
N PHE A 91 3.33 -5.92 -2.31
CA PHE A 91 2.64 -6.33 -1.09
C PHE A 91 3.23 -7.61 -0.47
N GLU A 92 3.71 -8.54 -1.28
CA GLU A 92 4.42 -9.73 -0.79
C GLU A 92 5.78 -9.37 -0.16
N LEU A 93 6.38 -8.24 -0.59
CA LEU A 93 7.65 -7.74 -0.10
C LEU A 93 7.51 -6.82 1.14
N GLY A 94 6.29 -6.54 1.60
CA GLY A 94 6.04 -5.71 2.77
C GLY A 94 6.40 -4.23 2.55
N ILE A 95 6.16 -3.68 1.36
CA ILE A 95 6.38 -2.27 1.02
C ILE A 95 5.36 -1.40 1.78
N ASP A 96 5.82 -0.29 2.35
CA ASP A 96 5.04 0.53 3.27
C ASP A 96 4.11 1.53 2.56
N ASP A 97 4.48 2.02 1.37
CA ASP A 97 3.64 2.89 0.54
C ASP A 97 4.11 2.92 -0.93
N TYR A 98 3.24 3.38 -1.83
CA TYR A 98 3.48 3.57 -3.26
C TYR A 98 3.13 4.97 -3.70
N VAL A 99 3.98 5.53 -4.56
CA VAL A 99 3.75 6.84 -5.18
C VAL A 99 3.95 6.72 -6.69
N THR A 100 2.94 7.08 -7.47
CA THR A 100 3.02 7.03 -8.93
C THR A 100 3.70 8.26 -9.51
N LYS A 101 4.60 8.06 -10.47
CA LYS A 101 5.20 9.13 -11.29
C LYS A 101 4.20 9.55 -12.40
N PRO A 102 4.01 10.87 -12.67
CA PRO A 102 4.62 12.00 -11.99
C PRO A 102 3.95 12.28 -10.63
N PHE A 103 4.73 12.61 -9.61
CA PHE A 103 4.25 12.88 -8.26
C PHE A 103 4.46 14.34 -7.82
N SER A 104 3.70 14.76 -6.83
CA SER A 104 3.96 16.00 -6.11
C SER A 104 5.03 15.78 -5.03
N PRO A 105 6.16 16.50 -5.04
CA PRO A 105 7.16 16.38 -3.99
C PRO A 105 6.61 16.65 -2.58
N LYS A 106 5.64 17.56 -2.46
CA LYS A 106 4.94 17.84 -1.19
C LYS A 106 4.14 16.63 -0.70
N GLU A 107 3.45 15.94 -1.61
CA GLU A 107 2.72 14.71 -1.29
C GLU A 107 3.68 13.61 -0.85
N LEU A 108 4.77 13.41 -1.58
CA LEU A 108 5.80 12.43 -1.21
C LEU A 108 6.34 12.71 0.20
N MET A 109 6.65 13.96 0.56
CA MET A 109 7.11 14.30 1.91
C MET A 109 6.04 14.05 2.99
N ALA A 110 4.76 14.28 2.71
CA ALA A 110 3.68 13.97 3.64
C ALA A 110 3.59 12.45 3.89
N ARG A 111 3.76 11.63 2.86
CA ARG A 111 3.81 10.17 2.96
C ARG A 111 5.06 9.70 3.72
N CYS A 112 6.23 10.27 3.46
CA CYS A 112 7.44 10.01 4.24
C CYS A 112 7.23 10.29 5.73
N ALA A 113 6.62 11.43 6.07
CA ALA A 113 6.32 11.78 7.45
C ALA A 113 5.37 10.76 8.11
N ALA A 114 4.35 10.30 7.41
CA ALA A 114 3.40 9.31 7.89
C ALA A 114 4.07 7.94 8.13
N VAL A 115 4.95 7.48 7.22
CA VAL A 115 5.69 6.23 7.36
C VAL A 115 6.67 6.31 8.54
N LEU A 116 7.45 7.40 8.64
CA LEU A 116 8.42 7.62 9.72
C LEU A 116 7.75 7.74 11.10
N ALA A 117 6.57 8.37 11.18
CA ALA A 117 5.82 8.48 12.43
C ALA A 117 5.36 7.10 12.93
N ARG A 118 4.96 6.20 12.02
CA ARG A 118 4.61 4.82 12.34
C ARG A 118 5.78 4.06 12.99
N LYS A 119 6.99 4.20 12.46
CA LYS A 119 8.19 3.54 13.00
C LYS A 119 8.57 4.08 14.39
N LYS A 120 8.50 5.40 14.60
CA LYS A 120 8.87 6.04 15.89
C LYS A 120 7.91 5.73 17.04
N SER A 121 6.64 5.55 16.75
CA SER A 121 5.65 5.27 17.79
C SER A 121 5.75 3.82 18.33
N GLY A 122 6.61 2.96 17.77
CA GLY A 122 6.57 1.52 18.05
C GLY A 122 5.18 0.93 17.76
N ALA A 123 4.30 1.79 17.28
CA ALA A 123 3.08 1.42 16.67
C ALA A 123 3.45 1.03 15.22
N GLU A 124 3.75 -0.27 15.01
CA GLU A 124 3.01 -0.87 13.91
C GLU A 124 1.63 -0.21 13.99
N PRO A 125 1.04 0.30 12.87
CA PRO A 125 -0.39 0.43 12.92
C PRO A 125 -0.81 -0.97 13.34
N LYS A 126 -1.39 -1.11 14.50
CA LYS A 126 -2.33 -2.17 14.76
C LYS A 126 -3.54 -1.87 13.86
N GLN A 127 -3.36 -1.98 12.55
CA GLN A 127 -4.39 -2.68 11.82
C GLN A 127 -4.44 -3.99 12.57
N PRO A 128 -5.52 -4.26 13.30
CA PRO A 128 -5.62 -5.48 14.05
C PRO A 128 -5.20 -6.56 13.06
N SER A 129 -4.23 -7.38 13.42
CA SER A 129 -3.76 -8.48 12.57
C SER A 129 -4.95 -9.31 12.09
N GLU A 130 -6.10 -9.07 12.67
CA GLU A 130 -7.40 -9.60 12.34
C GLU A 130 -8.48 -8.52 12.47
N LEU A 131 -9.25 -8.34 11.40
CA LEU A 131 -10.50 -7.60 11.43
C LEU A 131 -11.60 -8.62 11.71
N VAL A 132 -12.26 -8.50 12.84
CA VAL A 132 -13.31 -9.45 13.26
C VAL A 132 -14.66 -8.74 13.29
N CYS A 133 -15.68 -9.40 12.73
CA CYS A 133 -17.07 -8.97 12.84
C CYS A 133 -18.01 -10.20 12.81
N GLY A 134 -18.48 -10.62 13.99
CA GLY A 134 -19.23 -11.88 14.12
C GLY A 134 -18.41 -13.08 13.72
N GLY A 135 -18.93 -13.92 12.81
CA GLY A 135 -18.21 -15.08 12.27
C GLY A 135 -17.18 -14.75 11.18
N LEU A 136 -17.10 -13.48 10.73
CA LEU A 136 -16.16 -13.06 9.70
C LEU A 136 -14.84 -12.61 10.33
N VAL A 137 -13.74 -13.23 9.89
CA VAL A 137 -12.38 -12.89 10.32
C VAL A 137 -11.52 -12.67 9.09
N VAL A 138 -10.90 -11.49 8.98
CA VAL A 138 -9.91 -11.17 7.96
C VAL A 138 -8.56 -11.02 8.64
N ASN A 139 -7.64 -11.95 8.37
CA ASN A 139 -6.26 -11.83 8.82
C ASN A 139 -5.48 -10.98 7.79
N THR A 140 -5.04 -9.80 8.22
CA THR A 140 -4.38 -8.83 7.33
C THR A 140 -2.92 -9.19 7.03
N LYS A 141 -2.28 -9.99 7.91
CA LYS A 141 -0.89 -10.45 7.69
C LYS A 141 -0.83 -11.60 6.69
N SER A 142 -1.66 -12.63 6.88
CA SER A 142 -1.70 -13.80 5.98
C SER A 142 -2.65 -13.61 4.79
N ARG A 143 -3.39 -12.50 4.72
CA ARG A 143 -4.44 -12.21 3.71
C ARG A 143 -5.46 -13.32 3.56
N THR A 144 -5.80 -13.96 4.65
CA THR A 144 -6.81 -15.00 4.69
C THR A 144 -8.12 -14.45 5.24
N VAL A 145 -9.22 -14.94 4.69
CA VAL A 145 -10.56 -14.63 5.15
C VAL A 145 -11.23 -15.93 5.58
N THR A 146 -11.84 -15.92 6.74
CA THR A 146 -12.66 -17.04 7.21
C THR A 146 -14.06 -16.56 7.59
N VAL A 147 -15.05 -17.37 7.28
CA VAL A 147 -16.45 -17.18 7.66
C VAL A 147 -16.86 -18.38 8.49
N ASP A 148 -17.24 -18.16 9.74
CA ASP A 148 -17.57 -19.23 10.71
C ASP A 148 -16.48 -20.31 10.81
N GLY A 149 -15.20 -19.89 10.73
CA GLY A 149 -14.04 -20.77 10.78
C GLY A 149 -13.68 -21.47 9.47
N VAL A 150 -14.48 -21.33 8.42
CA VAL A 150 -14.22 -21.89 7.08
C VAL A 150 -13.56 -20.85 6.19
N LYS A 151 -12.46 -21.23 5.53
CA LYS A 151 -11.74 -20.33 4.62
C LYS A 151 -12.63 -19.94 3.42
N ALA A 152 -12.79 -18.64 3.21
CA ALA A 152 -13.42 -18.09 2.01
C ALA A 152 -12.34 -17.83 0.93
N GLU A 153 -12.63 -18.22 -0.31
CA GLU A 153 -11.72 -17.99 -1.43
C GLU A 153 -12.13 -16.71 -2.17
N LEU A 154 -11.39 -15.65 -1.91
CA LEU A 154 -11.60 -14.35 -2.52
C LEU A 154 -10.51 -14.09 -3.56
N THR A 155 -10.90 -13.43 -4.66
CA THR A 155 -9.93 -12.79 -5.54
C THR A 155 -9.26 -11.64 -4.81
N LEU A 156 -8.11 -11.17 -5.30
CA LEU A 156 -7.39 -10.06 -4.70
C LEU A 156 -8.30 -8.83 -4.54
N LYS A 157 -9.04 -8.44 -5.58
CA LYS A 157 -9.92 -7.27 -5.55
C LYS A 157 -11.09 -7.43 -4.59
N GLU A 158 -11.61 -8.62 -4.42
CA GLU A 158 -12.63 -8.92 -3.42
C GLU A 158 -12.06 -8.84 -2.00
N TYR A 159 -10.84 -9.32 -1.77
CA TYR A 159 -10.13 -9.18 -0.51
C TYR A 159 -9.87 -7.70 -0.17
N GLU A 160 -9.35 -6.91 -1.12
CA GLU A 160 -9.09 -5.48 -0.93
C GLU A 160 -10.38 -4.73 -0.62
N LEU A 161 -11.45 -5.01 -1.37
CA LEU A 161 -12.77 -4.41 -1.18
C LEU A 161 -13.34 -4.74 0.21
N LEU A 162 -13.29 -6.01 0.63
CA LEU A 162 -13.74 -6.43 1.95
C LEU A 162 -12.95 -5.75 3.06
N THR A 163 -11.62 -5.76 2.96
CA THR A 163 -10.74 -5.16 3.96
C THR A 163 -10.99 -3.66 4.08
N TYR A 164 -11.12 -2.96 2.95
CA TYR A 164 -11.41 -1.53 2.91
C TYR A 164 -12.77 -1.20 3.54
N LEU A 165 -13.81 -1.97 3.22
CA LEU A 165 -15.13 -1.83 3.81
C LEU A 165 -15.12 -2.08 5.32
N MET A 166 -14.41 -3.13 5.79
CA MET A 166 -14.29 -3.43 7.23
C MET A 166 -13.46 -2.40 8.00
N GLN A 167 -12.51 -1.73 7.36
CA GLN A 167 -11.76 -0.62 7.97
C GLN A 167 -12.59 0.67 8.07
N ASN A 168 -13.59 0.83 7.21
CA ASN A 168 -14.50 1.97 7.17
C ASN A 168 -15.92 1.57 7.63
N ARG A 169 -16.02 0.80 8.74
CA ARG A 169 -17.31 0.33 9.27
C ARG A 169 -18.28 1.47 9.50
N SER A 170 -19.54 1.19 9.27
CA SER A 170 -20.67 2.11 9.46
C SER A 170 -20.61 3.39 8.59
N ILE A 171 -19.63 3.54 7.70
CA ILE A 171 -19.51 4.66 6.77
C ILE A 171 -20.06 4.22 5.40
N ALA A 172 -21.00 5.01 4.84
CA ALA A 172 -21.45 4.83 3.47
C ALA A 172 -20.38 5.33 2.49
N LEU A 173 -19.85 4.43 1.68
CA LEU A 173 -18.81 4.70 0.69
C LEU A 173 -19.43 4.73 -0.70
N SER A 174 -19.16 5.80 -1.46
CA SER A 174 -19.66 5.91 -2.84
C SER A 174 -18.97 4.91 -3.76
N ARG A 175 -19.62 4.55 -4.88
CA ARG A 175 -19.03 3.68 -5.90
C ARG A 175 -17.74 4.27 -6.46
N ASP A 176 -17.76 5.56 -6.79
CA ASP A 176 -16.59 6.29 -7.29
C ASP A 176 -15.42 6.22 -6.31
N ARG A 177 -15.70 6.45 -5.03
CA ARG A 177 -14.66 6.35 -3.99
C ARG A 177 -14.09 4.94 -3.88
N LEU A 178 -14.94 3.91 -3.90
CA LEU A 178 -14.49 2.53 -3.87
C LEU A 178 -13.66 2.18 -5.11
N LEU A 179 -14.06 2.67 -6.30
CA LEU A 179 -13.27 2.51 -7.51
C LEU A 179 -11.91 3.21 -7.39
N GLN A 180 -11.90 4.46 -6.98
CA GLN A 180 -10.65 5.23 -6.85
C GLN A 180 -9.69 4.64 -5.84
N ASP A 181 -10.19 4.24 -4.65
CA ASP A 181 -9.34 3.78 -3.54
C ASP A 181 -8.85 2.33 -3.74
N ILE A 182 -9.56 1.49 -4.52
CA ILE A 182 -9.24 0.07 -4.71
C ILE A 182 -8.69 -0.22 -6.11
N TRP A 183 -9.18 0.47 -7.15
CA TRP A 183 -8.73 0.29 -8.54
C TRP A 183 -7.82 1.41 -9.05
N GLY A 184 -7.79 2.56 -8.36
CA GLY A 184 -7.00 3.72 -8.72
C GLY A 184 -7.75 4.72 -9.60
N TYR A 185 -7.21 5.95 -9.69
CA TYR A 185 -7.83 7.07 -10.43
C TYR A 185 -7.90 6.86 -11.95
N ASP A 186 -7.09 5.94 -12.50
CA ASP A 186 -7.01 5.68 -13.94
C ASP A 186 -7.89 4.49 -14.38
N PHE A 187 -8.75 3.99 -13.49
CA PHE A 187 -9.66 2.92 -13.85
C PHE A 187 -10.84 3.45 -14.67
N PHE A 188 -10.82 3.20 -15.99
CA PHE A 188 -11.88 3.56 -16.93
C PHE A 188 -13.05 2.54 -16.96
N GLY A 189 -13.23 1.77 -15.90
CA GLY A 189 -14.34 0.82 -15.77
C GLY A 189 -15.65 1.50 -15.39
N ASP A 190 -16.76 0.86 -15.78
CA ASP A 190 -18.13 1.29 -15.40
C ASP A 190 -18.35 1.04 -13.89
N ASP A 191 -19.16 1.87 -13.24
CA ASP A 191 -19.66 1.73 -11.86
C ASP A 191 -20.22 0.34 -11.55
N ARG A 192 -20.69 -0.38 -12.59
CA ARG A 192 -21.13 -1.77 -12.53
C ARG A 192 -20.04 -2.76 -12.14
N THR A 193 -18.77 -2.38 -12.26
CA THR A 193 -17.63 -3.20 -11.82
C THR A 193 -17.70 -3.46 -10.33
N ILE A 194 -17.94 -2.42 -9.51
CA ILE A 194 -18.10 -2.54 -8.05
C ILE A 194 -19.29 -3.44 -7.72
N ASP A 195 -20.43 -3.25 -8.38
CA ASP A 195 -21.64 -4.01 -8.12
C ASP A 195 -21.41 -5.52 -8.36
N THR A 196 -20.63 -5.86 -9.38
CA THR A 196 -20.23 -7.24 -9.68
C THR A 196 -19.34 -7.82 -8.59
N HIS A 197 -18.30 -7.09 -8.17
CA HIS A 197 -17.42 -7.53 -7.08
C HIS A 197 -18.16 -7.67 -5.75
N ILE A 198 -19.06 -6.75 -5.42
CA ILE A 198 -19.91 -6.84 -4.22
C ILE A 198 -20.81 -8.07 -4.28
N LYS A 199 -21.40 -8.35 -5.45
CA LYS A 199 -22.25 -9.56 -5.64
C LYS A 199 -21.44 -10.83 -5.37
N ASN A 200 -20.26 -10.95 -5.99
CA ASN A 200 -19.37 -12.10 -5.81
C ASN A 200 -18.91 -12.21 -4.35
N LEU A 201 -18.45 -11.10 -3.77
CA LEU A 201 -18.01 -11.05 -2.38
C LEU A 201 -19.12 -11.50 -1.43
N ARG A 202 -20.34 -11.00 -1.56
CA ARG A 202 -21.50 -11.46 -0.77
C ARG A 202 -21.76 -12.96 -0.92
N SER A 203 -21.55 -13.51 -2.11
CA SER A 203 -21.71 -14.95 -2.36
C SER A 203 -20.67 -15.76 -1.58
N GLN A 204 -19.42 -15.30 -1.56
CA GLN A 204 -18.32 -15.96 -0.84
C GLN A 204 -18.44 -15.82 0.69
N LEU A 205 -19.01 -14.71 1.17
CA LEU A 205 -19.21 -14.47 2.59
C LEU A 205 -20.36 -15.28 3.22
N GLY A 206 -21.19 -15.94 2.43
CA GLY A 206 -22.22 -16.85 2.91
C GLY A 206 -23.12 -16.27 4.02
N SER A 207 -23.01 -16.78 5.24
CA SER A 207 -23.75 -16.31 6.42
C SER A 207 -23.48 -14.85 6.78
N CYS A 208 -22.31 -14.32 6.43
CA CYS A 208 -21.89 -12.94 6.72
C CYS A 208 -22.21 -11.96 5.56
N ARG A 209 -22.92 -12.39 4.50
CA ARG A 209 -23.24 -11.58 3.31
C ARG A 209 -23.96 -10.27 3.63
N ASP A 210 -24.83 -10.29 4.64
CA ASP A 210 -25.66 -9.15 5.02
C ASP A 210 -24.88 -8.06 5.77
N LYS A 211 -23.61 -8.34 6.17
CA LYS A 211 -22.68 -7.35 6.70
C LYS A 211 -22.32 -6.26 5.68
N ILE A 212 -22.49 -6.53 4.40
CA ILE A 212 -22.31 -5.51 3.36
C ILE A 212 -23.70 -5.06 2.91
N SER A 213 -24.13 -3.88 3.35
CA SER A 213 -25.40 -3.27 2.98
C SER A 213 -25.27 -2.36 1.75
N THR A 214 -26.36 -2.23 0.99
CA THR A 214 -26.43 -1.30 -0.13
C THR A 214 -27.12 0.00 0.31
N VAL A 215 -26.42 1.12 0.18
CA VAL A 215 -26.97 2.44 0.42
C VAL A 215 -27.46 3.01 -0.92
N ARG A 216 -28.80 3.02 -1.13
CA ARG A 216 -29.39 3.44 -2.41
C ARG A 216 -28.96 4.83 -2.82
N GLY A 217 -28.57 5.00 -4.08
CA GLY A 217 -28.09 6.27 -4.64
C GLY A 217 -26.68 6.69 -4.22
N ILE A 218 -26.01 5.95 -3.30
CA ILE A 218 -24.67 6.25 -2.82
C ILE A 218 -23.70 5.11 -3.19
N GLY A 219 -23.85 3.95 -2.60
CA GLY A 219 -22.90 2.86 -2.77
C GLY A 219 -23.09 1.76 -1.73
N TYR A 220 -22.05 1.47 -0.95
CA TYR A 220 -22.03 0.35 -0.02
C TYR A 220 -21.52 0.75 1.36
N LYS A 221 -21.93 0.00 2.37
CA LYS A 221 -21.53 0.17 3.76
C LYS A 221 -21.31 -1.20 4.40
N PHE A 222 -20.31 -1.31 5.26
CA PHE A 222 -20.13 -2.49 6.12
C PHE A 222 -20.83 -2.23 7.45
N GLU A 223 -21.71 -3.16 7.84
CA GLU A 223 -22.42 -3.12 9.11
C GLU A 223 -21.69 -3.95 10.17
N ASP A 224 -21.72 -3.49 11.42
CA ASP A 224 -21.19 -4.22 12.57
C ASP A 224 -22.02 -5.44 12.95
#